data_df477199d3281f426dec96f0100db5d0
#
_entry.id   df477199d3281f426dec96f0100db5d0
#
_cell.length_a   1.000
_cell.length_b   1.000
_cell.length_c   1.000
_cell.angle_alpha   90.00
_cell.angle_beta   90.00
_cell.angle_gamma   90.00
#
_symmetry.space_group_name_H-M   'P 1'
#
loop_
_entity.id
_entity.type
_entity.pdbx_description
1 polymer ?
#
loop_
_entity_poly.entity_id
_entity_poly.type
_entity_poly.pdbx_seq_one_letter_code
_entity_poly.pdbx_strand_id
1 'polypeptide(L)'
;MALDVRETDALLETISPTSDLLTAGFPCTDFSQAGTTKGFDGGRSSLIIDTLRLLERRRFENVLLENVPNWRQLHKGAYMRWVVEALEAMGYRWAYRTIDARAFGLPQRRLRLFLFATLTGDPREALFHGNEAPDDRAFALHEAAHGFYWTEGKTGIGWGESCVPTLKGGSALSIPSPPAILMGDGQVITPEIRDCERLQGFPAGWTDLPERNADVGGGPFKQRRRWLLAGNAVNVEVAHWLGERLSARVAVDLDAGTELNAGAAWPAAAWFDGSKRRSVPLGTWPVARTSRPLADFLRFPGAPLSLRATNGFYKRIMASSLRFKPGFVHAIGAHLSRMERNASDVAPRELLSDAA
;
A
#
# COMPACT_ATOMS: atom_id res chain seq x y z
N MET A 1 -25.11 4.70 2.99
CA MET A 1 -24.96 4.98 4.43
C MET A 1 -23.63 4.36 4.88
N ALA A 2 -22.77 5.07 5.58
CA ALA A 2 -21.54 4.51 6.13
C ALA A 2 -21.82 4.17 7.61
N LEU A 3 -21.78 2.89 7.94
CA LEU A 3 -21.87 2.38 9.31
C LEU A 3 -20.48 1.98 9.80
N ASP A 4 -20.28 2.06 11.10
CA ASP A 4 -19.03 1.58 11.72
C ASP A 4 -19.12 0.06 11.90
N VAL A 5 -18.05 -0.69 11.59
CA VAL A 5 -18.03 -2.15 11.76
C VAL A 5 -18.23 -2.57 13.22
N ARG A 6 -17.98 -1.68 14.18
CA ARG A 6 -18.23 -1.87 15.60
C ARG A 6 -19.72 -1.90 15.94
N GLU A 7 -20.57 -1.35 15.07
CA GLU A 7 -22.02 -1.36 15.18
C GLU A 7 -22.60 -2.60 14.48
N THR A 8 -22.16 -3.79 14.90
CA THR A 8 -22.45 -5.06 14.23
C THR A 8 -23.95 -5.32 14.03
N ASP A 9 -24.81 -4.97 15.02
CA ASP A 9 -26.27 -5.15 14.93
C ASP A 9 -26.86 -4.29 13.81
N ALA A 10 -26.53 -3.00 13.79
CA ALA A 10 -26.99 -2.08 12.75
C ALA A 10 -26.48 -2.48 11.35
N LEU A 11 -25.24 -2.98 11.26
CA LEU A 11 -24.72 -3.53 10.00
C LEU A 11 -25.51 -4.73 9.52
N LEU A 12 -25.81 -5.69 10.40
CA LEU A 12 -26.54 -6.92 10.05
C LEU A 12 -27.93 -6.62 9.51
N GLU A 13 -28.60 -5.58 10.01
CA GLU A 13 -29.90 -5.13 9.52
C GLU A 13 -29.85 -4.55 8.10
N THR A 14 -28.69 -3.98 7.71
CA THR A 14 -28.51 -3.31 6.41
C THR A 14 -27.92 -4.21 5.33
N ILE A 15 -27.25 -5.31 5.70
CA ILE A 15 -26.62 -6.21 4.76
C ILE A 15 -27.69 -7.07 4.07
N SER A 16 -27.71 -7.06 2.73
CA SER A 16 -28.61 -7.90 1.96
C SER A 16 -28.46 -9.38 2.35
N PRO A 17 -29.56 -10.12 2.56
CA PRO A 17 -29.51 -11.57 2.82
C PRO A 17 -28.76 -12.37 1.76
N THR A 18 -28.72 -11.88 0.52
CA THR A 18 -28.06 -12.52 -0.63
C THR A 18 -26.58 -12.16 -0.78
N SER A 19 -26.03 -11.30 0.11
CA SER A 19 -24.59 -10.99 0.07
C SER A 19 -23.78 -12.22 0.48
N ASP A 20 -22.93 -12.69 -0.40
CA ASP A 20 -22.09 -13.89 -0.26
C ASP A 20 -20.61 -13.58 -0.04
N LEU A 21 -20.19 -12.34 -0.28
CA LEU A 21 -18.80 -11.88 -0.13
C LEU A 21 -18.67 -10.74 0.89
N LEU A 22 -17.81 -10.92 1.88
CA LEU A 22 -17.32 -9.86 2.75
C LEU A 22 -15.90 -9.46 2.33
N THR A 23 -15.67 -8.16 2.10
CA THR A 23 -14.34 -7.62 1.88
C THR A 23 -13.93 -6.70 3.02
N ALA A 24 -12.70 -6.83 3.54
CA ALA A 24 -12.20 -5.96 4.60
C ALA A 24 -10.72 -5.64 4.43
N GLY A 25 -10.39 -4.32 4.43
CA GLY A 25 -9.04 -3.79 4.59
C GLY A 25 -8.95 -3.07 5.93
N PHE A 26 -8.16 -3.54 6.86
CA PHE A 26 -8.07 -3.00 8.22
C PHE A 26 -6.65 -2.51 8.54
N PRO A 27 -6.51 -1.48 9.42
CA PRO A 27 -5.21 -0.95 9.81
C PRO A 27 -4.33 -2.00 10.49
N CYS A 28 -3.05 -2.05 10.11
CA CYS A 28 -2.06 -2.93 10.73
C CYS A 28 -1.66 -2.48 12.14
N THR A 29 -1.93 -1.22 12.52
CA THR A 29 -1.45 -0.58 13.74
C THR A 29 -2.25 -0.90 15.00
N ASP A 30 -3.45 -1.44 14.85
CA ASP A 30 -4.38 -1.64 15.95
C ASP A 30 -3.91 -2.69 16.96
N PHE A 31 -2.92 -3.51 16.61
CA PHE A 31 -2.37 -4.55 17.49
C PHE A 31 -1.14 -4.12 18.29
N SER A 32 -0.46 -3.05 17.92
CA SER A 32 0.69 -2.56 18.68
C SER A 32 0.30 -1.99 20.06
N GLN A 33 -0.99 -1.69 20.27
CA GLN A 33 -1.54 -1.20 21.54
C GLN A 33 -2.27 -2.26 22.37
N ALA A 34 -2.58 -3.42 21.80
CA ALA A 34 -3.17 -4.57 22.51
C ALA A 34 -2.10 -5.51 23.11
N GLY A 35 -0.83 -5.05 23.10
CA GLY A 35 0.30 -5.80 23.63
C GLY A 35 0.27 -5.91 25.13
N THR A 36 -0.43 -6.87 25.67
CA THR A 36 -0.05 -7.71 26.81
C THR A 36 -1.01 -8.90 26.86
N THR A 37 -0.48 -10.06 27.13
CA THR A 37 -1.01 -11.41 27.28
C THR A 37 -2.19 -11.60 28.24
N LYS A 38 -3.01 -10.58 28.49
CA LYS A 38 -4.25 -10.68 29.24
C LYS A 38 -5.41 -10.37 28.31
N GLY A 39 -6.08 -11.41 27.83
CA GLY A 39 -7.38 -11.45 27.17
C GLY A 39 -7.80 -10.20 26.36
N PHE A 40 -8.42 -10.41 25.25
CA PHE A 40 -8.96 -9.41 24.31
C PHE A 40 -9.99 -8.40 24.89
N ASP A 41 -10.05 -8.22 26.23
CA ASP A 41 -10.98 -7.35 26.97
C ASP A 41 -10.47 -5.92 27.22
N GLY A 42 -9.34 -5.54 26.69
CA GLY A 42 -8.80 -4.17 26.80
C GLY A 42 -9.45 -3.22 25.80
N GLY A 43 -10.43 -2.50 26.23
CA GLY A 43 -11.18 -1.30 25.77
C GLY A 43 -10.89 -0.56 24.44
N ARG A 44 -10.17 -1.13 23.49
CA ARG A 44 -10.09 -0.70 22.07
C ARG A 44 -10.05 -1.95 21.21
N SER A 45 -11.21 -2.35 20.71
CA SER A 45 -11.31 -3.43 19.74
C SER A 45 -10.54 -3.04 18.47
N SER A 46 -9.64 -3.91 18.02
CA SER A 46 -9.07 -3.81 16.69
C SER A 46 -10.17 -4.11 15.66
N LEU A 47 -10.24 -3.36 14.57
CA LEU A 47 -11.29 -3.53 13.55
C LEU A 47 -11.37 -4.95 12.98
N ILE A 48 -10.30 -5.72 13.02
CA ILE A 48 -10.32 -7.13 12.63
C ILE A 48 -11.12 -7.98 13.62
N ILE A 49 -11.09 -7.66 14.92
CA ILE A 49 -11.90 -8.37 15.94
C ILE A 49 -13.38 -8.15 15.64
N ASP A 50 -13.77 -6.91 15.34
CA ASP A 50 -15.16 -6.60 15.02
C ASP A 50 -15.57 -7.24 13.68
N THR A 51 -14.67 -7.32 12.72
CA THR A 51 -14.88 -8.07 11.46
C THR A 51 -15.10 -9.56 11.72
N LEU A 52 -14.31 -10.18 12.59
CA LEU A 52 -14.50 -11.59 12.95
C LEU A 52 -15.78 -11.82 13.75
N ARG A 53 -16.15 -10.91 14.66
CA ARG A 53 -17.46 -10.96 15.35
C ARG A 53 -18.64 -10.87 14.38
N LEU A 54 -18.53 -10.02 13.35
CA LEU A 54 -19.52 -9.97 12.29
C LEU A 54 -19.63 -11.32 11.56
N LEU A 55 -18.49 -11.96 11.25
CA LEU A 55 -18.44 -13.28 10.62
C LEU A 55 -19.01 -14.40 11.53
N GLU A 56 -18.81 -14.34 12.83
CA GLU A 56 -19.40 -15.29 13.80
C GLU A 56 -20.91 -15.21 13.81
N ARG A 57 -21.46 -14.00 13.72
CA ARG A 57 -22.91 -13.76 13.74
C ARG A 57 -23.57 -14.02 12.40
N ARG A 58 -22.87 -13.71 11.31
CA ARG A 58 -23.29 -13.98 9.94
C ARG A 58 -22.12 -14.50 9.13
N ARG A 59 -22.13 -15.77 8.78
CA ARG A 59 -21.16 -16.38 7.89
C ARG A 59 -21.46 -16.00 6.45
N PHE A 60 -20.55 -15.25 5.83
CA PHE A 60 -20.54 -15.06 4.39
C PHE A 60 -19.91 -16.29 3.76
N GLU A 61 -20.35 -16.68 2.58
CA GLU A 61 -19.74 -17.81 1.88
C GLU A 61 -18.25 -17.55 1.60
N ASN A 62 -17.93 -16.27 1.29
CA ASN A 62 -16.62 -15.82 0.89
C ASN A 62 -16.16 -14.61 1.71
N VAL A 63 -14.89 -14.58 2.04
CA VAL A 63 -14.24 -13.48 2.77
C VAL A 63 -12.94 -13.12 2.08
N LEU A 64 -12.73 -11.84 1.78
CA LEU A 64 -11.48 -11.31 1.24
C LEU A 64 -10.91 -10.27 2.20
N LEU A 65 -9.79 -10.58 2.83
CA LEU A 65 -9.06 -9.67 3.71
C LEU A 65 -7.84 -9.09 3.00
N GLU A 66 -7.59 -7.79 3.17
CA GLU A 66 -6.40 -7.12 2.64
C GLU A 66 -5.59 -6.51 3.79
N ASN A 67 -4.26 -6.61 3.70
CA ASN A 67 -3.36 -5.92 4.61
C ASN A 67 -1.95 -5.75 4.00
N VAL A 68 -1.07 -5.05 4.74
CA VAL A 68 0.35 -4.96 4.38
C VAL A 68 1.09 -6.28 4.66
N PRO A 69 2.16 -6.61 3.90
CA PRO A 69 2.88 -7.88 4.07
C PRO A 69 3.48 -8.10 5.45
N ASN A 70 3.76 -7.00 6.18
CA ASN A 70 4.29 -7.08 7.55
C ASN A 70 3.31 -7.79 8.52
N TRP A 71 2.02 -7.86 8.18
CA TRP A 71 1.02 -8.61 8.94
C TRP A 71 1.47 -10.05 9.25
N ARG A 72 2.14 -10.71 8.31
CA ARG A 72 2.68 -12.07 8.50
C ARG A 72 3.76 -12.18 9.58
N GLN A 73 4.44 -11.08 9.89
CA GLN A 73 5.61 -11.05 10.78
C GLN A 73 5.30 -10.45 12.15
N LEU A 74 4.20 -9.72 12.28
CA LEU A 74 3.81 -9.06 13.52
C LEU A 74 3.72 -10.08 14.67
N HIS A 75 4.37 -9.74 15.78
CA HIS A 75 4.48 -10.60 16.96
C HIS A 75 4.97 -12.04 16.62
N LYS A 76 6.01 -12.13 15.78
CA LYS A 76 6.54 -13.42 15.28
C LYS A 76 5.47 -14.28 14.57
N GLY A 77 4.54 -13.62 13.86
CA GLY A 77 3.47 -14.27 13.11
C GLY A 77 2.27 -14.74 13.93
N ALA A 78 2.25 -14.45 15.23
CA ALA A 78 1.13 -14.84 16.12
C ALA A 78 -0.18 -14.17 15.68
N TYR A 79 -0.10 -12.95 15.16
CA TYR A 79 -1.26 -12.21 14.68
C TYR A 79 -1.94 -12.87 13.47
N MET A 80 -1.15 -13.21 12.46
CA MET A 80 -1.67 -13.94 11.30
C MET A 80 -2.26 -15.28 11.73
N ARG A 81 -1.57 -16.00 12.64
CA ARG A 81 -2.05 -17.27 13.17
C ARG A 81 -3.42 -17.14 13.83
N TRP A 82 -3.60 -16.16 14.70
CA TRP A 82 -4.86 -15.93 15.38
C TRP A 82 -6.04 -15.71 14.40
N VAL A 83 -5.83 -14.89 13.36
CA VAL A 83 -6.88 -14.64 12.36
C VAL A 83 -7.25 -15.91 11.58
N VAL A 84 -6.23 -16.66 11.11
CA VAL A 84 -6.54 -17.90 10.35
C VAL A 84 -7.15 -18.97 11.22
N GLU A 85 -6.76 -19.09 12.50
CA GLU A 85 -7.38 -20.01 13.47
C GLU A 85 -8.83 -19.67 13.74
N ALA A 86 -9.19 -18.38 13.82
CA ALA A 86 -10.57 -17.95 13.92
C ALA A 86 -11.38 -18.33 12.67
N LEU A 87 -10.83 -18.15 11.48
CA LEU A 87 -11.47 -18.57 10.22
C LEU A 87 -11.63 -20.09 10.14
N GLU A 88 -10.61 -20.86 10.52
CA GLU A 88 -10.65 -22.34 10.58
C GLU A 88 -11.70 -22.85 11.56
N ALA A 89 -11.80 -22.24 12.75
CA ALA A 89 -12.83 -22.56 13.74
C ALA A 89 -14.26 -22.32 13.24
N MET A 90 -14.42 -21.35 12.33
CA MET A 90 -15.67 -21.07 11.64
C MET A 90 -15.93 -21.98 10.43
N GLY A 91 -15.02 -22.91 10.10
CA GLY A 91 -15.14 -23.85 8.99
C GLY A 91 -14.65 -23.35 7.65
N TYR A 92 -13.97 -22.20 7.58
CA TYR A 92 -13.39 -21.71 6.33
C TYR A 92 -12.14 -22.47 5.94
N ARG A 93 -12.00 -22.74 4.65
CA ARG A 93 -10.72 -22.97 4.00
C ARG A 93 -10.18 -21.61 3.51
N TRP A 94 -8.87 -21.43 3.51
CA TRP A 94 -8.29 -20.16 3.11
C TRP A 94 -7.03 -20.33 2.28
N ALA A 95 -6.75 -19.35 1.44
CA ALA A 95 -5.48 -19.14 0.77
C ALA A 95 -5.08 -17.68 0.91
N TYR A 96 -3.78 -17.40 1.00
CA TYR A 96 -3.28 -16.03 0.89
C TYR A 96 -2.05 -15.95 0.00
N ARG A 97 -1.89 -14.78 -0.61
CA ARG A 97 -0.72 -14.42 -1.42
C ARG A 97 -0.37 -12.96 -1.23
N THR A 98 0.94 -12.66 -1.18
CA THR A 98 1.43 -11.28 -1.29
C THR A 98 1.54 -10.91 -2.76
N ILE A 99 0.97 -9.77 -3.16
CA ILE A 99 0.91 -9.31 -4.55
C ILE A 99 1.54 -7.92 -4.66
N ASP A 100 2.36 -7.70 -5.70
CA ASP A 100 2.94 -6.40 -6.03
C ASP A 100 2.14 -5.73 -7.15
N ALA A 101 1.72 -4.48 -6.95
CA ALA A 101 0.98 -3.71 -7.95
C ALA A 101 1.78 -3.49 -9.26
N ARG A 102 3.12 -3.56 -9.22
CA ARG A 102 3.95 -3.51 -10.43
C ARG A 102 3.62 -4.60 -11.45
N ALA A 103 3.23 -5.78 -10.96
CA ALA A 103 2.81 -6.89 -11.81
C ALA A 103 1.68 -6.53 -12.79
N PHE A 104 0.91 -5.50 -12.47
CA PHE A 104 -0.24 -5.03 -13.22
C PHE A 104 0.06 -3.82 -14.12
N GLY A 105 1.34 -3.53 -14.36
CA GLY A 105 1.77 -2.48 -15.28
C GLY A 105 1.77 -1.07 -14.68
N LEU A 106 1.67 -0.92 -13.38
CA LEU A 106 1.74 0.39 -12.71
C LEU A 106 3.14 0.61 -12.10
N PRO A 107 3.79 1.77 -12.35
CA PRO A 107 5.11 2.04 -11.81
C PRO A 107 5.05 2.45 -10.32
N GLN A 108 4.43 1.61 -9.50
CA GLN A 108 4.37 1.75 -8.05
C GLN A 108 4.68 0.40 -7.37
N ARG A 109 5.75 0.35 -6.58
CA ARG A 109 6.05 -0.80 -5.74
C ARG A 109 5.11 -0.80 -4.54
N ARG A 110 4.03 -1.59 -4.64
CA ARG A 110 3.02 -1.71 -3.60
C ARG A 110 2.69 -3.17 -3.34
N LEU A 111 3.31 -3.70 -2.32
CA LEU A 111 3.05 -5.06 -1.85
C LEU A 111 1.85 -5.06 -0.91
N ARG A 112 0.89 -5.95 -1.17
CA ARG A 112 -0.25 -6.21 -0.29
C ARG A 112 -0.48 -7.70 -0.16
N LEU A 113 -0.84 -8.12 1.03
CA LEU A 113 -1.29 -9.47 1.30
C LEU A 113 -2.80 -9.52 1.12
N PHE A 114 -3.26 -10.43 0.29
CA PHE A 114 -4.67 -10.77 0.16
C PHE A 114 -4.89 -12.17 0.71
N LEU A 115 -5.86 -12.30 1.63
CA LEU A 115 -6.31 -13.57 2.16
C LEU A 115 -7.76 -13.78 1.73
N PHE A 116 -7.99 -14.84 0.97
CA PHE A 116 -9.32 -15.27 0.59
C PHE A 116 -9.69 -16.51 1.40
N ALA A 117 -10.87 -16.49 2.03
CA ALA A 117 -11.41 -17.60 2.75
C ALA A 117 -12.80 -17.95 2.20
N THR A 118 -13.14 -19.23 2.14
CA THR A 118 -14.42 -19.71 1.59
C THR A 118 -14.92 -20.93 2.37
N LEU A 119 -16.23 -21.04 2.49
CA LEU A 119 -16.91 -22.21 3.03
C LEU A 119 -17.06 -23.32 1.98
N THR A 120 -17.01 -22.95 0.68
CA THR A 120 -17.22 -23.85 -0.45
C THR A 120 -16.05 -23.75 -1.44
N GLY A 121 -15.79 -24.80 -2.20
CA GLY A 121 -14.78 -24.81 -3.25
C GLY A 121 -13.32 -24.74 -2.75
N ASP A 122 -12.41 -24.43 -3.63
CA ASP A 122 -10.96 -24.33 -3.35
C ASP A 122 -10.53 -22.86 -3.24
N PRO A 123 -10.00 -22.39 -2.10
CA PRO A 123 -9.60 -21.00 -1.94
C PRO A 123 -8.42 -20.59 -2.84
N ARG A 124 -7.63 -21.56 -3.37
CA ARG A 124 -6.51 -21.30 -4.28
C ARG A 124 -6.94 -20.69 -5.61
N GLU A 125 -8.15 -21.03 -6.06
CA GLU A 125 -8.73 -20.56 -7.33
C GLU A 125 -8.85 -19.03 -7.40
N ALA A 126 -8.89 -18.34 -6.27
CA ALA A 126 -8.93 -16.89 -6.23
C ALA A 126 -7.53 -16.23 -6.35
N LEU A 127 -6.45 -16.88 -5.86
CA LEU A 127 -5.19 -16.20 -5.63
C LEU A 127 -3.96 -16.86 -6.28
N PHE A 128 -4.04 -18.16 -6.62
CA PHE A 128 -2.85 -18.94 -6.99
C PHE A 128 -2.64 -19.07 -8.49
N HIS A 129 -3.28 -18.21 -9.28
CA HIS A 129 -3.03 -18.14 -10.72
C HIS A 129 -1.75 -17.37 -11.05
N GLY A 130 -1.00 -17.90 -12.00
CA GLY A 130 0.22 -17.29 -12.53
C GLY A 130 1.35 -17.16 -11.49
N ASN A 131 2.57 -17.17 -11.96
CA ASN A 131 3.77 -16.99 -11.14
C ASN A 131 4.90 -16.45 -12.01
N GLU A 132 4.74 -15.19 -12.40
CA GLU A 132 5.66 -14.52 -13.32
C GLU A 132 6.90 -14.01 -12.60
N ALA A 133 7.98 -13.85 -13.34
CA ALA A 133 9.19 -13.25 -12.82
C ALA A 133 9.01 -11.72 -12.69
N PRO A 134 9.46 -11.11 -11.56
CA PRO A 134 9.51 -9.67 -11.45
C PRO A 134 10.41 -9.03 -12.51
N ASP A 135 10.05 -7.84 -12.99
CA ASP A 135 10.97 -7.00 -13.75
C ASP A 135 11.87 -6.25 -12.76
N ASP A 136 13.04 -6.83 -12.49
CA ASP A 136 14.03 -6.33 -11.55
C ASP A 136 15.22 -5.64 -12.25
N ARG A 137 15.01 -5.10 -13.48
CA ARG A 137 16.03 -4.35 -14.19
C ARG A 137 16.53 -3.19 -13.35
N ALA A 138 17.86 -3.06 -13.28
CA ALA A 138 18.53 -1.91 -12.71
C ALA A 138 18.80 -0.87 -13.79
N PHE A 139 18.63 0.41 -13.46
CA PHE A 139 18.88 1.53 -14.37
C PHE A 139 19.95 2.45 -13.77
N ALA A 140 20.80 3.09 -14.56
CA ALA A 140 21.59 4.20 -14.08
C ALA A 140 20.68 5.39 -13.73
N LEU A 141 21.16 6.32 -12.89
CA LEU A 141 20.33 7.45 -12.41
C LEU A 141 19.79 8.34 -13.53
N HIS A 142 20.53 8.44 -14.63
CA HIS A 142 20.16 9.26 -15.81
C HIS A 142 19.25 8.51 -16.80
N GLU A 143 19.12 7.19 -16.68
CA GLU A 143 18.36 6.37 -17.63
C GLU A 143 16.87 6.27 -17.27
N ALA A 144 16.53 6.50 -16.01
CA ALA A 144 15.16 6.37 -15.53
C ALA A 144 14.84 7.37 -14.42
N ALA A 145 13.56 7.55 -14.16
CA ALA A 145 13.09 8.24 -12.97
C ALA A 145 13.00 7.27 -11.79
N HIS A 146 13.44 7.69 -10.61
CA HIS A 146 13.53 6.84 -9.42
C HIS A 146 12.79 7.45 -8.24
N GLY A 147 11.82 6.72 -7.70
CA GLY A 147 11.06 7.17 -6.53
C GLY A 147 11.73 6.83 -5.20
N PHE A 148 11.52 7.67 -4.20
CA PHE A 148 12.01 7.43 -2.84
C PHE A 148 11.21 8.21 -1.78
N TYR A 149 11.35 7.81 -0.51
CA TYR A 149 10.76 8.54 0.62
C TYR A 149 11.73 9.58 1.16
N TRP A 150 11.50 10.84 0.84
CA TRP A 150 12.30 11.96 1.34
C TRP A 150 12.09 12.24 2.85
N THR A 151 11.04 11.72 3.48
CA THR A 151 10.78 11.85 4.93
C THR A 151 11.54 10.82 5.77
N GLU A 152 12.13 9.83 5.14
CA GLU A 152 12.96 8.78 5.75
C GLU A 152 14.45 9.11 5.61
N GLY A 153 15.34 8.13 5.61
CA GLY A 153 16.78 8.33 5.34
C GLY A 153 17.71 7.81 6.43
N LYS A 154 17.21 7.29 7.55
CA LYS A 154 18.02 6.67 8.61
C LYS A 154 18.13 5.15 8.46
N THR A 155 17.01 4.48 8.19
CA THR A 155 16.90 3.02 8.10
C THR A 155 16.59 2.52 6.70
N GLY A 156 16.28 3.41 5.78
CA GLY A 156 15.96 3.15 4.40
C GLY A 156 15.37 4.38 3.73
N ILE A 157 15.21 4.36 2.43
CA ILE A 157 14.57 5.41 1.64
C ILE A 157 13.45 4.88 0.74
N GLY A 158 13.16 3.58 0.82
CA GLY A 158 12.12 2.99 -0.01
C GLY A 158 12.42 3.05 -1.51
N TRP A 159 13.70 3.05 -1.92
CA TRP A 159 14.14 3.21 -3.31
C TRP A 159 13.34 2.39 -4.31
N GLY A 160 12.88 3.01 -5.40
CA GLY A 160 12.16 2.38 -6.50
C GLY A 160 12.86 2.60 -7.84
N GLU A 161 13.29 1.51 -8.49
CA GLU A 161 13.85 1.54 -9.86
C GLU A 161 12.71 1.74 -10.85
N SER A 162 12.72 2.83 -11.59
CA SER A 162 11.66 3.23 -12.54
C SER A 162 10.23 3.15 -11.98
N CYS A 163 10.09 3.26 -10.66
CA CYS A 163 8.80 3.26 -9.99
C CYS A 163 8.84 4.10 -8.71
N VAL A 164 7.69 4.48 -8.20
CA VAL A 164 7.60 5.06 -6.85
C VAL A 164 7.47 3.96 -5.78
N PRO A 165 7.95 4.22 -4.54
CA PRO A 165 7.59 3.35 -3.41
C PRO A 165 6.10 3.45 -3.12
N THR A 166 5.61 2.59 -2.24
CA THR A 166 4.19 2.57 -1.82
C THR A 166 3.70 3.97 -1.43
N LEU A 167 2.65 4.44 -2.09
CA LEU A 167 1.98 5.68 -1.70
C LEU A 167 1.42 5.53 -0.29
N LYS A 168 1.73 6.50 0.57
CA LYS A 168 1.27 6.56 1.96
C LYS A 168 0.23 7.67 2.11
N GLY A 169 -0.78 7.48 2.94
CA GLY A 169 -1.81 8.48 3.20
C GLY A 169 -1.34 9.70 4.01
N GLY A 170 -0.07 9.77 4.37
CA GLY A 170 0.55 10.84 5.14
C GLY A 170 1.45 10.31 6.27
N SER A 171 2.11 11.23 6.98
CA SER A 171 2.88 10.92 8.18
C SER A 171 1.96 10.72 9.40
N ALA A 172 2.52 10.22 10.51
CA ALA A 172 1.82 10.13 11.80
C ALA A 172 1.27 11.49 12.27
N LEU A 173 1.89 12.59 11.84
CA LEU A 173 1.43 13.97 12.07
C LEU A 173 0.40 14.43 11.03
N SER A 174 -0.10 13.51 10.22
CA SER A 174 -1.08 13.79 9.16
C SER A 174 -0.61 14.82 8.12
N ILE A 175 0.69 14.97 7.91
CA ILE A 175 1.27 15.81 6.88
C ILE A 175 1.34 14.99 5.58
N PRO A 176 0.85 15.49 4.43
CA PRO A 176 1.06 14.82 3.16
C PRO A 176 2.55 14.57 2.93
N SER A 177 2.90 13.35 2.65
CA SER A 177 4.30 12.94 2.38
C SER A 177 4.34 12.19 1.04
N PRO A 178 4.11 12.89 -0.08
CA PRO A 178 4.28 12.25 -1.39
C PRO A 178 5.69 11.69 -1.51
N PRO A 179 5.92 10.62 -2.27
CA PRO A 179 7.27 10.20 -2.60
C PRO A 179 7.97 11.31 -3.37
N ALA A 180 9.28 11.43 -3.21
CA ALA A 180 10.09 12.21 -4.14
C ALA A 180 10.49 11.33 -5.33
N ILE A 181 10.72 11.97 -6.49
CA ILE A 181 11.16 11.32 -7.71
C ILE A 181 12.41 12.06 -8.19
N LEU A 182 13.54 11.35 -8.26
CA LEU A 182 14.73 11.79 -8.95
C LEU A 182 14.54 11.50 -10.43
N MET A 183 14.45 12.54 -11.25
CA MET A 183 14.31 12.46 -12.69
C MET A 183 15.68 12.22 -13.35
N GLY A 184 15.72 11.67 -14.56
CA GLY A 184 16.95 11.39 -15.28
C GLY A 184 17.81 12.64 -15.58
N ASP A 185 17.22 13.83 -15.60
CA ASP A 185 17.91 15.13 -15.72
C ASP A 185 18.47 15.67 -14.39
N GLY A 186 18.34 14.92 -13.31
CA GLY A 186 18.78 15.28 -11.96
C GLY A 186 17.85 16.22 -11.19
N GLN A 187 16.67 16.54 -11.71
CA GLN A 187 15.65 17.22 -10.92
C GLN A 187 15.05 16.28 -9.87
N VAL A 188 14.70 16.82 -8.71
CA VAL A 188 13.95 16.07 -7.70
C VAL A 188 12.59 16.73 -7.53
N ILE A 189 11.54 15.98 -7.83
CA ILE A 189 10.17 16.47 -7.78
C ILE A 189 9.30 15.64 -6.81
N THR A 190 8.18 16.20 -6.39
CA THR A 190 7.05 15.46 -5.84
C THR A 190 5.97 15.37 -6.91
N PRO A 191 5.38 14.19 -7.14
CA PRO A 191 4.33 14.05 -8.15
C PRO A 191 3.08 14.84 -7.77
N GLU A 192 2.30 15.25 -8.75
CA GLU A 192 0.99 15.87 -8.55
C GLU A 192 -0.04 14.82 -8.13
N ILE A 193 -1.05 15.20 -7.35
CA ILE A 193 -2.02 14.26 -6.77
C ILE A 193 -2.77 13.42 -7.82
N ARG A 194 -3.07 13.97 -9.00
CA ARG A 194 -3.71 13.25 -10.10
C ARG A 194 -2.81 12.12 -10.65
N ASP A 195 -1.49 12.30 -10.64
CA ASP A 195 -0.58 11.20 -10.97
C ASP A 195 -0.52 10.14 -9.88
N CYS A 196 -0.71 10.52 -8.62
CA CYS A 196 -0.80 9.55 -7.52
C CYS A 196 -2.10 8.73 -7.59
N GLU A 197 -3.21 9.32 -7.98
CA GLU A 197 -4.45 8.60 -8.28
C GLU A 197 -4.22 7.58 -9.41
N ARG A 198 -3.56 8.01 -10.50
CA ARG A 198 -3.21 7.12 -11.63
C ARG A 198 -2.24 6.01 -11.24
N LEU A 199 -1.28 6.27 -10.37
CA LEU A 199 -0.38 5.25 -9.82
C LEU A 199 -1.11 4.17 -9.00
N GLN A 200 -2.30 4.48 -8.48
CA GLN A 200 -3.20 3.51 -7.86
C GLN A 200 -4.19 2.86 -8.83
N GLY A 201 -4.14 3.24 -10.13
CA GLY A 201 -5.05 2.75 -11.15
C GLY A 201 -6.37 3.53 -11.26
N PHE A 202 -6.54 4.62 -10.50
CA PHE A 202 -7.72 5.48 -10.64
C PHE A 202 -7.59 6.44 -11.82
N PRO A 203 -8.70 6.90 -12.41
CA PRO A 203 -8.70 8.06 -13.29
C PRO A 203 -8.14 9.30 -12.57
N ALA A 204 -7.50 10.20 -13.32
CA ALA A 204 -7.05 11.48 -12.79
C ALA A 204 -8.26 12.31 -12.29
N GLY A 205 -8.16 12.87 -11.08
CA GLY A 205 -9.25 13.63 -10.46
C GLY A 205 -10.25 12.78 -9.67
N TRP A 206 -10.04 11.47 -9.55
CA TRP A 206 -10.96 10.57 -8.85
C TRP A 206 -11.29 10.98 -7.42
N THR A 207 -10.33 11.53 -6.70
CA THR A 207 -10.54 12.00 -5.32
C THR A 207 -10.97 13.46 -5.24
N ASP A 208 -11.18 14.14 -6.38
CA ASP A 208 -11.66 15.52 -6.44
C ASP A 208 -13.19 15.53 -6.48
N LEU A 209 -13.81 15.74 -5.33
CA LEU A 209 -15.25 15.82 -5.17
C LEU A 209 -15.67 17.29 -4.97
N PRO A 210 -16.00 18.03 -6.03
CA PRO A 210 -16.31 19.46 -5.95
C PRO A 210 -17.46 19.78 -5.01
N GLU A 211 -18.52 19.00 -5.02
CA GLU A 211 -19.74 19.21 -4.24
C GLU A 211 -19.54 19.07 -2.73
N ARG A 212 -18.63 18.20 -2.29
CA ARG A 212 -18.27 18.04 -0.86
C ARG A 212 -17.18 19.00 -0.39
N ASN A 213 -16.62 19.79 -1.31
CA ASN A 213 -15.53 20.70 -1.00
C ASN A 213 -16.00 22.09 -0.58
N ALA A 214 -17.27 22.45 -0.82
CA ALA A 214 -17.87 23.72 -0.39
C ALA A 214 -17.92 23.83 1.15
N ASP A 215 -18.17 22.72 1.84
CA ASP A 215 -18.29 22.69 3.31
C ASP A 215 -16.96 22.55 4.06
N VAL A 216 -15.85 22.29 3.37
CA VAL A 216 -14.55 22.00 3.98
C VAL A 216 -13.46 22.87 3.37
N GLY A 217 -13.55 24.19 3.56
CA GLY A 217 -12.57 25.21 3.16
C GLY A 217 -11.50 24.77 2.13
N GLY A 218 -11.49 25.37 0.95
CA GLY A 218 -10.46 25.10 -0.05
C GLY A 218 -9.05 25.35 0.50
N GLY A 219 -8.05 24.56 0.12
CA GLY A 219 -6.67 24.78 0.52
C GLY A 219 -5.92 23.49 0.92
N PRO A 220 -4.85 23.57 1.73
CA PRO A 220 -3.99 22.46 2.09
C PRO A 220 -4.72 21.24 2.71
N PHE A 221 -5.86 21.48 3.38
CA PHE A 221 -6.67 20.43 3.99
C PHE A 221 -7.37 19.55 2.95
N LYS A 222 -7.83 20.13 1.83
CA LYS A 222 -8.43 19.40 0.71
C LYS A 222 -7.41 18.44 0.07
N GLN A 223 -6.22 18.93 -0.21
CA GLN A 223 -5.16 18.13 -0.79
C GLN A 223 -4.75 16.98 0.14
N ARG A 224 -4.63 17.24 1.44
CA ARG A 224 -4.32 16.22 2.44
C ARG A 224 -5.31 15.05 2.42
N ARG A 225 -6.61 15.32 2.30
CA ARG A 225 -7.63 14.26 2.18
C ARG A 225 -7.46 13.43 0.92
N ARG A 226 -7.18 14.06 -0.21
CA ARG A 226 -6.91 13.36 -1.47
C ARG A 226 -5.71 12.42 -1.33
N TRP A 227 -4.62 12.89 -0.73
CA TRP A 227 -3.45 12.05 -0.43
C TRP A 227 -3.78 10.88 0.48
N LEU A 228 -4.58 11.10 1.51
CA LEU A 228 -5.03 10.05 2.42
C LEU A 228 -5.85 8.99 1.68
N LEU A 229 -6.80 9.41 0.86
CA LEU A 229 -7.64 8.51 0.06
C LEU A 229 -6.80 7.70 -0.92
N ALA A 230 -5.94 8.36 -1.72
CA ALA A 230 -5.07 7.68 -2.66
C ALA A 230 -4.09 6.71 -1.97
N GLY A 231 -3.50 7.11 -0.84
CA GLY A 231 -2.54 6.28 -0.10
C GLY A 231 -3.16 5.04 0.57
N ASN A 232 -4.40 5.13 1.03
CA ASN A 232 -5.09 4.03 1.71
C ASN A 232 -5.82 3.10 0.74
N ALA A 233 -6.10 3.54 -0.48
CA ALA A 233 -6.85 2.74 -1.44
C ALA A 233 -6.14 1.41 -1.78
N VAL A 234 -6.92 0.38 -2.02
CA VAL A 234 -6.47 -0.81 -2.75
C VAL A 234 -6.21 -0.41 -4.20
N ASN A 235 -5.15 -0.96 -4.79
CA ASN A 235 -4.84 -0.71 -6.20
C ASN A 235 -5.96 -1.26 -7.10
N VAL A 236 -6.45 -0.44 -8.04
CA VAL A 236 -7.61 -0.77 -8.87
C VAL A 236 -7.35 -1.98 -9.77
N GLU A 237 -6.16 -2.06 -10.38
CA GLU A 237 -5.82 -3.17 -11.28
C GLU A 237 -5.71 -4.51 -10.54
N VAL A 238 -5.21 -4.48 -9.30
CA VAL A 238 -5.19 -5.66 -8.42
C VAL A 238 -6.60 -6.04 -8.01
N ALA A 239 -7.43 -5.07 -7.63
CA ALA A 239 -8.83 -5.32 -7.24
C ALA A 239 -9.64 -5.87 -8.41
N HIS A 240 -9.43 -5.36 -9.63
CA HIS A 240 -10.07 -5.87 -10.84
C HIS A 240 -9.69 -7.33 -11.10
N TRP A 241 -8.39 -7.64 -11.07
CA TRP A 241 -7.90 -9.02 -11.24
C TRP A 241 -8.50 -9.97 -10.19
N LEU A 242 -8.58 -9.55 -8.93
CA LEU A 242 -9.22 -10.33 -7.86
C LEU A 242 -10.70 -10.54 -8.17
N GLY A 243 -11.42 -9.51 -8.59
CA GLY A 243 -12.84 -9.59 -8.95
C GLY A 243 -13.08 -10.58 -10.09
N GLU A 244 -12.26 -10.58 -11.13
CA GLU A 244 -12.33 -11.56 -12.20
C GLU A 244 -12.14 -13.00 -11.70
N ARG A 245 -11.15 -13.22 -10.82
CA ARG A 245 -10.87 -14.57 -10.25
C ARG A 245 -11.98 -15.04 -9.30
N LEU A 246 -12.59 -14.14 -8.56
CA LEU A 246 -13.72 -14.45 -7.69
C LEU A 246 -15.01 -14.74 -8.47
N SER A 247 -15.21 -14.08 -9.61
CA SER A 247 -16.39 -14.26 -10.46
C SER A 247 -16.32 -15.54 -11.31
N ALA A 248 -15.13 -15.88 -11.79
CA ALA A 248 -14.88 -17.03 -12.65
C ALA A 248 -13.75 -17.86 -12.03
N ARG A 249 -14.09 -18.65 -11.02
CA ARG A 249 -13.13 -19.54 -10.38
C ARG A 249 -12.70 -20.63 -11.36
N VAL A 250 -11.40 -20.68 -11.58
CA VAL A 250 -10.77 -21.68 -12.46
C VAL A 250 -9.87 -22.55 -11.60
N ALA A 251 -9.98 -23.84 -11.79
CA ALA A 251 -9.14 -24.81 -11.07
C ALA A 251 -7.65 -24.47 -11.24
N VAL A 252 -6.91 -24.62 -10.16
CA VAL A 252 -5.47 -24.34 -10.11
C VAL A 252 -4.73 -25.66 -10.14
N ASP A 253 -3.94 -25.87 -11.21
CA ASP A 253 -3.03 -26.99 -11.32
C ASP A 253 -1.71 -26.65 -10.61
N LEU A 254 -1.70 -26.81 -9.30
CA LEU A 254 -0.51 -26.64 -8.46
C LEU A 254 -0.45 -27.78 -7.46
N ASP A 255 0.77 -28.26 -7.25
CA ASP A 255 1.06 -29.17 -6.15
C ASP A 255 0.52 -28.63 -4.82
N ALA A 256 0.09 -29.54 -3.95
CA ALA A 256 -0.46 -29.13 -2.64
C ALA A 256 0.52 -28.29 -1.80
N GLY A 257 1.79 -28.28 -2.16
CA GLY A 257 2.86 -27.59 -1.44
C GLY A 257 3.37 -28.35 -0.22
N THR A 258 4.27 -27.72 0.53
CA THR A 258 4.91 -28.31 1.71
C THR A 258 4.09 -27.99 2.96
N GLU A 259 3.91 -28.95 3.86
CA GLU A 259 3.20 -28.74 5.12
C GLU A 259 3.88 -27.64 5.96
N LEU A 260 3.09 -26.69 6.44
CA LEU A 260 3.56 -25.59 7.27
C LEU A 260 3.48 -25.99 8.75
N ASN A 261 4.62 -26.31 9.33
CA ASN A 261 4.71 -26.72 10.72
C ASN A 261 4.26 -25.61 11.69
N ALA A 262 3.75 -26.02 12.85
CA ALA A 262 3.40 -25.10 13.92
C ALA A 262 4.63 -24.25 14.34
N GLY A 263 4.47 -22.94 14.40
CA GLY A 263 5.56 -22.01 14.73
C GLY A 263 6.48 -21.60 13.59
N ALA A 264 6.36 -22.20 12.41
CA ALA A 264 7.09 -21.75 11.23
C ALA A 264 6.74 -20.31 10.84
N ALA A 265 7.69 -19.61 10.21
CA ALA A 265 7.45 -18.29 9.65
C ALA A 265 6.44 -18.37 8.48
N TRP A 266 5.53 -17.43 8.41
CA TRP A 266 4.55 -17.36 7.34
C TRP A 266 5.21 -17.01 6.00
N PRO A 267 5.11 -17.86 4.96
CA PRO A 267 5.70 -17.63 3.63
C PRO A 267 4.98 -16.51 2.86
N ALA A 268 5.42 -16.26 1.62
CA ALA A 268 4.76 -15.27 0.74
C ALA A 268 3.36 -15.71 0.30
N ALA A 269 3.14 -17.04 0.21
CA ALA A 269 1.86 -17.65 -0.10
C ALA A 269 1.68 -18.94 0.68
N ALA A 270 0.48 -19.19 1.20
CA ALA A 270 0.09 -20.42 1.88
C ALA A 270 -1.43 -20.61 1.80
N TRP A 271 -1.88 -21.81 2.11
CA TRP A 271 -3.30 -22.17 2.11
C TRP A 271 -3.61 -23.26 3.14
N PHE A 272 -4.89 -23.40 3.43
CA PHE A 272 -5.45 -24.42 4.32
C PHE A 272 -6.53 -25.20 3.58
N ASP A 273 -6.39 -26.52 3.53
CA ASP A 273 -7.27 -27.42 2.78
C ASP A 273 -8.51 -27.91 3.58
N GLY A 274 -8.61 -27.47 4.84
CA GLY A 274 -9.59 -27.95 5.80
C GLY A 274 -8.99 -28.93 6.83
N SER A 275 -7.74 -29.37 6.62
CA SER A 275 -7.03 -30.25 7.55
C SER A 275 -5.60 -29.81 7.83
N LYS A 276 -4.87 -29.32 6.81
CA LYS A 276 -3.47 -28.96 6.90
C LYS A 276 -3.20 -27.61 6.28
N ARG A 277 -2.32 -26.85 6.92
CA ARG A 277 -1.76 -25.61 6.36
C ARG A 277 -0.54 -25.97 5.51
N ARG A 278 -0.43 -25.35 4.33
CA ARG A 278 0.65 -25.65 3.36
C ARG A 278 1.25 -24.37 2.82
N SER A 279 2.56 -24.33 2.65
CA SER A 279 3.28 -23.29 1.92
C SER A 279 3.38 -23.65 0.44
N VAL A 280 3.33 -22.66 -0.43
CA VAL A 280 3.54 -22.81 -1.87
C VAL A 280 4.58 -21.80 -2.39
N PRO A 281 5.43 -22.20 -3.37
CA PRO A 281 6.51 -21.34 -3.86
C PRO A 281 6.00 -20.30 -4.88
N LEU A 282 4.97 -19.54 -4.52
CA LEU A 282 4.45 -18.48 -5.37
C LEU A 282 5.09 -17.14 -5.03
N GLY A 283 5.57 -16.44 -6.07
CA GLY A 283 6.07 -15.09 -5.99
C GLY A 283 4.94 -14.04 -5.90
N THR A 284 5.36 -12.79 -5.89
CA THR A 284 4.46 -11.63 -5.74
C THR A 284 3.83 -11.15 -7.06
N TRP A 285 4.20 -11.79 -8.17
CA TRP A 285 3.74 -11.42 -9.51
C TRP A 285 2.81 -12.49 -10.09
N PRO A 286 1.49 -12.37 -9.93
CA PRO A 286 0.55 -13.31 -10.55
C PRO A 286 0.42 -13.12 -12.06
N VAL A 287 0.80 -11.95 -12.57
CA VAL A 287 0.81 -11.55 -13.98
C VAL A 287 2.04 -10.69 -14.24
N ALA A 288 2.43 -10.53 -15.51
CA ALA A 288 3.49 -9.62 -15.92
C ALA A 288 2.96 -8.67 -17.00
N ARG A 289 2.14 -7.69 -16.62
CA ARG A 289 1.68 -6.66 -17.56
C ARG A 289 2.79 -5.64 -17.81
N THR A 290 2.92 -5.21 -19.06
CA THR A 290 3.93 -4.21 -19.44
C THR A 290 3.70 -2.90 -18.70
N SER A 291 4.72 -2.44 -17.95
CA SER A 291 4.73 -1.13 -17.28
C SER A 291 5.35 -0.06 -18.18
N ARG A 292 4.78 1.14 -18.15
CA ARG A 292 5.46 2.31 -18.70
C ARG A 292 6.57 2.75 -17.74
N PRO A 293 7.73 3.23 -18.24
CA PRO A 293 8.71 3.90 -17.40
C PRO A 293 8.06 5.00 -16.56
N LEU A 294 8.51 5.19 -15.32
CA LEU A 294 7.91 6.17 -14.42
C LEU A 294 7.86 7.58 -15.02
N ALA A 295 8.94 8.01 -15.71
CA ALA A 295 8.98 9.33 -16.35
C ALA A 295 7.86 9.50 -17.40
N ASP A 296 7.60 8.49 -18.21
CA ASP A 296 6.58 8.50 -19.27
C ASP A 296 5.16 8.31 -18.71
N PHE A 297 5.07 7.75 -17.52
CA PHE A 297 3.79 7.56 -16.84
C PHE A 297 3.25 8.87 -16.27
N LEU A 298 4.11 9.75 -15.75
CA LEU A 298 3.69 11.04 -15.19
C LEU A 298 3.12 11.94 -16.30
N ARG A 299 1.96 12.53 -16.04
CA ARG A 299 1.26 13.41 -17.00
C ARG A 299 1.16 14.85 -16.53
N PHE A 300 1.24 15.07 -15.23
CA PHE A 300 1.05 16.39 -14.64
C PHE A 300 2.37 16.92 -14.12
N PRO A 301 2.61 18.24 -14.21
CA PRO A 301 3.86 18.81 -13.74
C PRO A 301 4.00 18.59 -12.22
N GLY A 302 5.05 17.88 -11.84
CA GLY A 302 5.42 17.73 -10.44
C GLY A 302 6.02 19.02 -9.88
N ALA A 303 5.88 19.21 -8.59
CA ALA A 303 6.52 20.34 -7.91
C ALA A 303 7.96 19.98 -7.50
N PRO A 304 8.96 20.89 -7.64
CA PRO A 304 10.28 20.66 -7.09
C PRO A 304 10.23 20.34 -5.59
N LEU A 305 11.00 19.36 -5.13
CA LEU A 305 11.10 19.08 -3.70
C LEU A 305 11.67 20.33 -3.00
N SER A 306 10.91 20.91 -2.07
CA SER A 306 11.24 22.21 -1.48
C SER A 306 12.61 22.25 -0.80
N LEU A 307 13.21 23.42 -0.69
CA LEU A 307 14.48 23.66 0.00
C LEU A 307 14.50 23.03 1.40
N ARG A 308 13.47 23.29 2.21
CA ARG A 308 13.37 22.74 3.57
C ARG A 308 13.32 21.19 3.57
N ALA A 309 12.55 20.60 2.69
CA ALA A 309 12.43 19.15 2.58
C ALA A 309 13.75 18.52 2.11
N THR A 310 14.37 19.09 1.08
CA THR A 310 15.64 18.61 0.52
C THR A 310 16.77 18.72 1.56
N ASN A 311 16.93 19.86 2.24
CA ASN A 311 17.95 20.05 3.27
C ASN A 311 17.78 19.05 4.42
N GLY A 312 16.56 18.89 4.92
CA GLY A 312 16.26 17.91 5.98
C GLY A 312 16.57 16.47 5.56
N PHE A 313 16.23 16.10 4.33
CA PHE A 313 16.55 14.78 3.76
C PHE A 313 18.06 14.60 3.57
N TYR A 314 18.74 15.57 2.97
CA TYR A 314 20.19 15.52 2.72
C TYR A 314 20.97 15.32 4.02
N LYS A 315 20.67 16.08 5.08
CA LYS A 315 21.29 15.90 6.39
C LYS A 315 21.09 14.48 6.96
N ARG A 316 19.89 13.88 6.78
CA ARG A 316 19.64 12.52 7.27
C ARG A 316 20.40 11.45 6.51
N ILE A 317 20.47 11.54 5.18
CA ILE A 317 21.23 10.56 4.37
C ILE A 317 22.73 10.67 4.60
N MET A 318 23.27 11.89 4.78
CA MET A 318 24.67 12.11 5.12
C MET A 318 25.07 11.56 6.50
N ALA A 319 24.15 11.58 7.45
CA ALA A 319 24.36 11.05 8.79
C ALA A 319 24.03 9.54 8.90
N SER A 320 23.60 8.89 7.83
CA SER A 320 23.20 7.48 7.85
C SER A 320 24.35 6.56 7.43
N SER A 321 24.27 5.29 7.85
CA SER A 321 25.13 4.20 7.37
C SER A 321 24.57 3.49 6.13
N LEU A 322 23.53 4.01 5.51
CA LEU A 322 22.91 3.40 4.33
C LEU A 322 23.84 3.48 3.12
N ARG A 323 23.82 2.41 2.34
CA ARG A 323 24.45 2.41 1.01
C ARG A 323 23.40 2.88 -0.01
N PHE A 324 23.76 3.93 -0.74
CA PHE A 324 22.94 4.49 -1.80
C PHE A 324 23.45 4.09 -3.18
N LYS A 325 22.59 4.18 -4.17
CA LYS A 325 22.98 4.03 -5.57
C LYS A 325 24.09 5.07 -5.91
N PRO A 326 25.14 4.67 -6.65
CA PRO A 326 26.21 5.60 -7.04
C PRO A 326 25.64 6.88 -7.66
N GLY A 327 26.12 8.04 -7.21
CA GLY A 327 25.66 9.35 -7.67
C GLY A 327 24.40 9.90 -6.98
N PHE A 328 23.61 9.09 -6.24
CA PHE A 328 22.36 9.55 -5.62
C PHE A 328 22.56 10.71 -4.64
N VAL A 329 23.49 10.57 -3.71
CA VAL A 329 23.77 11.63 -2.70
C VAL A 329 24.23 12.92 -3.39
N HIS A 330 25.06 12.80 -4.45
CA HIS A 330 25.48 13.94 -5.26
C HIS A 330 24.30 14.63 -5.95
N ALA A 331 23.37 13.86 -6.55
CA ALA A 331 22.17 14.40 -7.21
C ALA A 331 21.28 15.17 -6.22
N ILE A 332 21.09 14.65 -5.00
CA ILE A 332 20.32 15.35 -3.95
C ILE A 332 21.05 16.65 -3.52
N GLY A 333 22.38 16.63 -3.37
CA GLY A 333 23.18 17.81 -3.07
C GLY A 333 23.09 18.88 -4.18
N ALA A 334 23.16 18.47 -5.45
CA ALA A 334 22.99 19.36 -6.60
C ALA A 334 21.58 19.99 -6.64
N HIS A 335 20.54 19.20 -6.32
CA HIS A 335 19.19 19.74 -6.22
C HIS A 335 19.08 20.73 -5.05
N LEU A 336 19.67 20.45 -3.88
CA LEU A 336 19.72 21.37 -2.75
C LEU A 336 20.33 22.72 -3.15
N SER A 337 21.50 22.72 -3.77
CA SER A 337 22.17 23.94 -4.22
C SER A 337 21.36 24.73 -5.26
N ARG A 338 20.59 24.04 -6.10
CA ARG A 338 19.64 24.67 -7.05
C ARG A 338 18.53 25.39 -6.32
N MET A 339 17.95 24.73 -5.29
CA MET A 339 16.86 25.32 -4.50
C MET A 339 17.33 26.50 -3.64
N GLU A 340 18.59 26.51 -3.17
CA GLU A 340 19.19 27.63 -2.45
C GLU A 340 19.34 28.85 -3.37
N ARG A 341 19.88 28.67 -4.59
CA ARG A 341 19.98 29.76 -5.56
C ARG A 341 18.61 30.36 -5.89
N ASN A 342 17.62 29.54 -6.18
CA ASN A 342 16.28 30.01 -6.48
C ASN A 342 15.67 30.83 -5.33
N ALA A 343 15.93 30.44 -4.07
CA ALA A 343 15.48 31.19 -2.90
C ALA A 343 16.19 32.55 -2.75
N SER A 344 17.47 32.61 -3.10
CA SER A 344 18.24 33.87 -3.06
C SER A 344 17.83 34.85 -4.15
N ASP A 345 17.46 34.36 -5.34
CA ASP A 345 17.02 35.19 -6.46
C ASP A 345 15.60 35.81 -6.26
N VAL A 346 14.80 35.22 -5.38
CA VAL A 346 13.46 35.74 -5.04
C VAL A 346 13.53 36.81 -3.94
N ALA A 347 14.50 36.75 -3.04
CA ALA A 347 14.66 37.67 -1.92
C ALA A 347 14.93 39.15 -2.26
N PRO A 348 15.62 39.54 -3.37
CA PRO A 348 15.92 40.95 -3.66
C PRO A 348 14.78 41.78 -4.26
N ARG A 349 13.69 41.15 -4.73
CA ARG A 349 12.61 41.88 -5.43
C ARG A 349 11.54 42.51 -4.53
N GLU A 350 11.36 42.06 -3.32
CA GLU A 350 10.38 42.62 -2.38
C GLU A 350 10.87 43.85 -1.61
N LEU A 351 12.19 44.06 -1.53
CA LEU A 351 12.75 45.25 -0.84
C LEU A 351 12.83 46.50 -1.68
N LEU A 352 12.45 46.49 -2.97
CA LEU A 352 12.49 47.64 -3.87
C LEU A 352 11.10 48.14 -4.25
N SER A 353 10.01 47.56 -3.76
CA SER A 353 8.63 48.04 -4.08
C SER A 353 8.02 48.96 -3.02
N ASP A 354 8.64 49.11 -1.84
CA ASP A 354 8.14 49.97 -0.76
C ASP A 354 8.86 51.35 -0.65
N ALA A 355 9.63 51.73 -1.69
CA ALA A 355 10.34 53.01 -1.74
C ALA A 355 10.04 53.80 -3.02
N ALA A 356 8.76 53.85 -3.45
CA ALA A 356 8.31 54.77 -4.51
C ALA A 356 6.94 55.38 -4.16
#